data_455025ed4160d36f71a044532bba130d
#
_entry.id   455025ed4160d36f71a044532bba130d
#
_cell.length_a   1.000
_cell.length_b   1.000
_cell.length_c   1.000
_cell.angle_alpha   90.00
_cell.angle_beta   90.00
_cell.angle_gamma   90.00
#
_symmetry.space_group_name_H-M   'P 1'
#
loop_
_entity.id
_entity.type
_entity.pdbx_description
1 polymer ?
#
loop_
_entity_poly.entity_id
_entity_poly.type
_entity_poly.pdbx_seq_one_letter_code
_entity_poly.pdbx_strand_id
1 'polypeptide(L)'
;MNLNLDMQVCKARFKEVYQAPQALGATRAKIIKALQTVDLMGWSTHEQSGRLVRKAFCRFAVGSTSVFSRRTYTEAETSAVSILLDCSGSMSGELRVAQEVVVQLAKILEKTNARFAVTGFTGEDGLLDDGSKWQRPSFIPFKGWNESLPKAAAKLGAIHFCDLESTPDYAAVSISVDELARREESKKILILITDAADYTVAHMKYIQSCADKRKVKIVAIGINAHGVVECFTNAANISSVGQLGEASFG
;
A
#
# COMPACT_ATOMS: atom_id res chain seq x y z
N MET A 1 11.49 -19.99 -7.45
CA MET A 1 12.37 -18.88 -7.88
C MET A 1 13.80 -19.40 -7.96
N ASN A 2 14.19 -19.91 -9.12
CA ASN A 2 15.56 -20.35 -9.39
C ASN A 2 16.43 -19.11 -9.69
N LEU A 3 16.87 -18.41 -8.62
CA LEU A 3 17.66 -17.19 -8.74
C LEU A 3 19.16 -17.52 -8.83
N ASN A 4 19.60 -17.97 -10.01
CA ASN A 4 20.98 -17.74 -10.47
C ASN A 4 21.16 -16.29 -10.98
N LEU A 5 20.32 -15.37 -10.55
CA LEU A 5 20.43 -13.96 -10.86
C LEU A 5 21.59 -13.35 -10.06
N ASP A 6 22.50 -12.71 -10.77
CA ASP A 6 23.57 -11.96 -10.11
C ASP A 6 22.94 -10.88 -9.21
N MET A 7 23.07 -11.07 -7.90
CA MET A 7 22.55 -10.12 -6.89
C MET A 7 23.11 -8.70 -7.08
N GLN A 8 24.26 -8.56 -7.73
CA GLN A 8 24.85 -7.25 -8.02
C GLN A 8 24.07 -6.54 -9.13
N VAL A 9 23.65 -7.28 -10.17
CA VAL A 9 22.82 -6.76 -11.26
C VAL A 9 21.48 -6.27 -10.72
N CYS A 10 20.84 -7.07 -9.87
CA CYS A 10 19.55 -6.69 -9.24
C CYS A 10 19.69 -5.44 -8.36
N LYS A 11 20.75 -5.34 -7.56
CA LYS A 11 21.02 -4.14 -6.76
C LYS A 11 21.31 -2.92 -7.61
N ALA A 12 22.04 -3.09 -8.71
CA ALA A 12 22.33 -2.00 -9.65
C ALA A 12 21.02 -1.49 -10.29
N ARG A 13 20.15 -2.38 -10.74
CA ARG A 13 18.84 -2.04 -11.30
C ARG A 13 17.96 -1.32 -10.27
N PHE A 14 17.89 -1.82 -9.03
CA PHE A 14 17.19 -1.12 -7.97
C PHE A 14 17.72 0.30 -7.77
N LYS A 15 19.05 0.47 -7.71
CA LYS A 15 19.67 1.78 -7.53
C LYS A 15 19.34 2.74 -8.66
N GLU A 16 19.38 2.26 -9.91
CA GLU A 16 19.01 3.03 -11.10
C GLU A 16 17.59 3.58 -10.97
N VAL A 17 16.61 2.70 -10.71
CA VAL A 17 15.20 3.07 -10.57
C VAL A 17 14.97 3.98 -9.35
N TYR A 18 15.61 3.68 -8.22
CA TYR A 18 15.49 4.47 -6.99
C TYR A 18 16.02 5.90 -7.15
N GLN A 19 17.10 6.08 -7.93
CA GLN A 19 17.74 7.37 -8.17
C GLN A 19 17.11 8.15 -9.33
N ALA A 20 16.29 7.50 -10.17
CA ALA A 20 15.65 8.14 -11.30
C ALA A 20 14.87 9.40 -10.84
N PRO A 21 15.08 10.55 -11.50
CA PRO A 21 14.34 11.77 -11.20
C PRO A 21 12.89 11.58 -11.64
N GLN A 22 11.98 11.52 -10.68
CA GLN A 22 10.54 11.42 -10.94
C GLN A 22 9.84 12.61 -10.30
N ALA A 23 8.97 13.27 -11.06
CA ALA A 23 8.17 14.40 -10.58
C ALA A 23 6.97 13.91 -9.73
N LEU A 24 7.24 13.19 -8.65
CA LEU A 24 6.22 12.57 -7.80
C LEU A 24 5.79 13.44 -6.59
N GLY A 25 5.97 14.76 -6.65
CA GLY A 25 5.63 15.65 -5.55
C GLY A 25 4.15 15.56 -5.13
N ALA A 26 3.24 15.58 -6.10
CA ALA A 26 1.81 15.46 -5.85
C ALA A 26 1.44 14.07 -5.31
N THR A 27 1.98 13.00 -5.89
CA THR A 27 1.79 11.62 -5.43
C THR A 27 2.25 11.45 -3.99
N ARG A 28 3.44 11.94 -3.68
CA ARG A 28 3.98 11.92 -2.33
C ARG A 28 3.07 12.63 -1.34
N ALA A 29 2.57 13.82 -1.69
CA ALA A 29 1.66 14.58 -0.83
C ALA A 29 0.35 13.81 -0.60
N LYS A 30 -0.23 13.18 -1.62
CA LYS A 30 -1.44 12.37 -1.50
C LYS A 30 -1.21 11.15 -0.60
N ILE A 31 -0.13 10.39 -0.80
CA ILE A 31 0.22 9.21 0.02
C ILE A 31 0.45 9.65 1.47
N ILE A 32 1.25 10.68 1.70
CA ILE A 32 1.50 11.20 3.04
C ILE A 32 0.18 11.62 3.70
N LYS A 33 -0.70 12.33 2.98
CA LYS A 33 -2.01 12.72 3.49
C LYS A 33 -2.89 11.50 3.81
N ALA A 34 -2.87 10.45 2.99
CA ALA A 34 -3.64 9.23 3.23
C ALA A 34 -3.12 8.45 4.45
N LEU A 35 -1.80 8.47 4.67
CA LEU A 35 -1.13 7.78 5.78
C LEU A 35 -1.11 8.62 7.06
N GLN A 36 -1.00 9.95 6.93
CA GLN A 36 -1.16 10.83 8.06
C GLN A 36 -2.60 10.76 8.52
N THR A 37 -2.82 10.14 9.63
CA THR A 37 -3.88 10.59 10.50
C THR A 37 -3.51 12.01 10.86
N VAL A 38 -4.45 12.90 10.66
CA VAL A 38 -4.37 14.21 11.25
C VAL A 38 -4.03 13.95 12.72
N ASP A 39 -2.81 14.33 13.14
CA ASP A 39 -2.57 14.60 14.53
C ASP A 39 -3.64 15.63 14.86
N LEU A 40 -4.78 15.18 15.33
CA LEU A 40 -5.74 16.02 15.96
C LEU A 40 -5.00 16.53 17.21
N MET A 41 -4.18 17.54 17.01
CA MET A 41 -3.72 18.41 18.09
C MET A 41 -4.99 19.02 18.67
N GLY A 42 -5.70 18.19 19.46
CA GLY A 42 -6.81 18.63 20.25
C GLY A 42 -6.26 19.52 21.34
N TRP A 43 -6.94 20.61 21.59
CA TRP A 43 -6.77 21.33 22.85
C TRP A 43 -7.82 20.74 23.80
N SER A 44 -7.39 20.02 24.84
CA SER A 44 -8.29 19.75 25.95
C SER A 44 -8.53 21.07 26.65
N THR A 45 -9.78 21.38 26.92
CA THR A 45 -10.20 22.55 27.68
C THR A 45 -10.63 22.10 29.09
N HIS A 46 -10.59 22.99 30.06
CA HIS A 46 -10.90 22.68 31.48
C HIS A 46 -9.79 21.95 32.22
N GLU A 47 -8.55 22.18 31.83
CA GLU A 47 -7.37 21.66 32.50
C GLU A 47 -6.97 22.57 33.69
N GLN A 48 -6.28 21.99 34.66
CA GLN A 48 -5.75 22.73 35.82
C GLN A 48 -4.37 23.33 35.56
N SER A 49 -3.73 23.01 34.43
CA SER A 49 -2.42 23.53 34.01
C SER A 49 -2.32 23.60 32.49
N GLY A 50 -1.54 24.52 31.98
CA GLY A 50 -1.32 24.72 30.55
C GLY A 50 -1.47 26.17 30.10
N ARG A 51 -1.98 26.37 28.88
CA ARG A 51 -2.23 27.71 28.33
C ARG A 51 -3.56 28.26 28.86
N LEU A 52 -3.52 29.46 29.46
CA LEU A 52 -4.72 30.12 29.96
C LEU A 52 -5.70 30.43 28.83
N VAL A 53 -6.96 30.05 29.03
CA VAL A 53 -8.05 30.32 28.09
C VAL A 53 -8.72 31.63 28.48
N ARG A 54 -8.48 32.71 27.73
CA ARG A 54 -9.01 34.06 28.02
C ARG A 54 -10.54 34.10 28.27
N LYS A 55 -11.29 33.28 27.53
CA LYS A 55 -12.74 33.16 27.69
C LYS A 55 -13.18 32.46 28.99
N ALA A 56 -12.25 31.80 29.70
CA ALA A 56 -12.53 31.12 30.95
C ALA A 56 -12.24 31.98 32.19
N PHE A 57 -11.83 33.25 32.03
CA PHE A 57 -11.49 34.17 33.13
C PHE A 57 -12.67 34.35 34.11
N CYS A 58 -13.90 34.38 33.61
CA CYS A 58 -15.08 34.50 34.48
C CYS A 58 -15.23 33.28 35.42
N ARG A 59 -14.75 32.10 35.02
CA ARG A 59 -14.77 30.90 35.86
C ARG A 59 -13.71 30.94 36.95
N PHE A 60 -12.57 31.58 36.68
CA PHE A 60 -11.52 31.78 37.67
C PHE A 60 -12.00 32.73 38.79
N ALA A 61 -12.75 33.74 38.44
CA ALA A 61 -13.32 34.70 39.40
C ALA A 61 -14.33 34.05 40.39
N VAL A 62 -14.94 32.90 40.02
CA VAL A 62 -15.82 32.12 40.89
C VAL A 62 -15.16 30.88 41.49
N GLY A 63 -13.81 30.85 41.53
CA GLY A 63 -13.02 29.81 42.21
C GLY A 63 -12.72 28.54 41.38
N SER A 64 -13.03 28.50 40.07
CA SER A 64 -12.66 27.35 39.23
C SER A 64 -11.19 27.38 38.82
N THR A 65 -10.45 26.34 39.14
CA THR A 65 -9.04 26.16 38.69
C THR A 65 -8.92 25.58 37.28
N SER A 66 -10.01 25.13 36.67
CA SER A 66 -10.04 24.48 35.35
C SER A 66 -10.19 25.49 34.21
N VAL A 67 -9.25 26.45 34.13
CA VAL A 67 -9.26 27.58 33.17
C VAL A 67 -8.16 27.49 32.12
N PHE A 68 -7.41 26.39 32.12
CA PHE A 68 -6.33 26.14 31.18
C PHE A 68 -6.74 25.20 30.05
N SER A 69 -6.02 25.30 28.95
CA SER A 69 -6.05 24.31 27.86
C SER A 69 -4.67 23.70 27.73
N ARG A 70 -4.64 22.38 27.50
CA ARG A 70 -3.43 21.61 27.28
C ARG A 70 -3.46 21.00 25.87
N ARG A 71 -2.32 20.98 25.19
CA ARG A 71 -2.20 20.18 23.96
C ARG A 71 -2.29 18.70 24.33
N THR A 72 -3.28 18.01 23.80
CA THR A 72 -3.39 16.57 23.86
C THR A 72 -2.70 16.01 22.62
N TYR A 73 -1.65 15.24 22.82
CA TYR A 73 -1.08 14.42 21.76
C TYR A 73 -1.87 13.12 21.78
N THR A 74 -2.61 12.86 20.72
CA THR A 74 -3.10 11.51 20.46
C THR A 74 -1.88 10.68 20.01
N GLU A 75 -1.72 9.46 20.50
CA GLU A 75 -0.70 8.55 20.00
C GLU A 75 -0.80 8.52 18.49
N ALA A 76 0.34 8.72 17.79
CA ALA A 76 0.37 8.73 16.35
C ALA A 76 -0.18 7.38 15.84
N GLU A 77 -1.33 7.43 15.15
CA GLU A 77 -1.88 6.20 14.57
C GLU A 77 -0.83 5.59 13.63
N THR A 78 -0.56 4.32 13.83
CA THR A 78 0.36 3.59 12.97
C THR A 78 -0.37 3.09 11.73
N SER A 79 0.30 3.15 10.59
CA SER A 79 -0.25 2.70 9.32
C SER A 79 0.49 1.47 8.80
N ALA A 80 -0.26 0.48 8.30
CA ALA A 80 0.29 -0.66 7.57
C ALA A 80 -0.08 -0.55 6.08
N VAL A 81 0.92 -0.67 5.22
CA VAL A 81 0.73 -0.66 3.76
C VAL A 81 1.27 -1.95 3.17
N SER A 82 0.43 -2.73 2.50
CA SER A 82 0.85 -3.87 1.69
C SER A 82 0.83 -3.48 0.23
N ILE A 83 1.94 -3.62 -0.46
CA ILE A 83 2.00 -3.50 -1.92
C ILE A 83 1.94 -4.92 -2.47
N LEU A 84 0.87 -5.21 -3.19
CA LEU A 84 0.62 -6.48 -3.85
C LEU A 84 0.82 -6.30 -5.34
N LEU A 85 1.81 -6.97 -5.90
CA LEU A 85 2.18 -6.90 -7.31
C LEU A 85 1.75 -8.15 -8.05
N ASP A 86 1.02 -7.98 -9.11
CA ASP A 86 0.71 -9.03 -10.06
C ASP A 86 1.98 -9.43 -10.82
N CYS A 87 2.32 -10.72 -10.74
CA CYS A 87 3.43 -11.34 -11.46
C CYS A 87 2.89 -12.47 -12.37
N SER A 88 1.75 -12.26 -13.01
CA SER A 88 1.17 -13.19 -13.98
C SER A 88 1.78 -13.04 -15.37
N GLY A 89 1.49 -14.00 -16.25
CA GLY A 89 2.00 -14.04 -17.62
C GLY A 89 1.65 -12.80 -18.45
N SER A 90 0.46 -12.23 -18.25
CA SER A 90 0.00 -11.01 -18.93
C SER A 90 0.87 -9.80 -18.61
N MET A 91 1.41 -9.73 -17.38
CA MET A 91 2.30 -8.66 -16.91
C MET A 91 3.68 -8.63 -17.59
N SER A 92 4.01 -9.57 -18.47
CA SER A 92 5.36 -9.71 -19.04
C SER A 92 5.91 -8.43 -19.69
N GLY A 93 5.05 -7.68 -20.39
CA GLY A 93 5.40 -6.38 -20.99
C GLY A 93 5.44 -5.22 -19.98
N GLU A 94 4.76 -5.35 -18.87
CA GLU A 94 4.47 -4.27 -17.92
C GLU A 94 5.32 -4.32 -16.65
N LEU A 95 6.01 -5.45 -16.38
CA LEU A 95 6.81 -5.64 -15.17
C LEU A 95 7.87 -4.57 -14.95
N ARG A 96 8.39 -3.97 -16.03
CA ARG A 96 9.38 -2.89 -15.92
C ARG A 96 8.75 -1.65 -15.31
N VAL A 97 7.58 -1.25 -15.80
CA VAL A 97 6.82 -0.11 -15.27
C VAL A 97 6.35 -0.42 -13.85
N ALA A 98 5.86 -1.64 -13.62
CA ALA A 98 5.44 -2.11 -12.31
C ALA A 98 6.57 -2.04 -11.27
N GLN A 99 7.79 -2.49 -11.63
CA GLN A 99 8.97 -2.37 -10.79
C GLN A 99 9.28 -0.92 -10.44
N GLU A 100 9.22 -0.03 -11.43
CA GLU A 100 9.45 1.39 -11.21
C GLU A 100 8.42 1.99 -10.24
N VAL A 101 7.13 1.67 -10.42
CA VAL A 101 6.04 2.07 -9.51
C VAL A 101 6.29 1.56 -8.10
N VAL A 102 6.58 0.27 -7.92
CA VAL A 102 6.86 -0.34 -6.61
C VAL A 102 8.04 0.34 -5.91
N VAL A 103 9.16 0.54 -6.62
CA VAL A 103 10.36 1.16 -6.03
C VAL A 103 10.10 2.62 -5.64
N GLN A 104 9.36 3.37 -6.44
CA GLN A 104 9.03 4.76 -6.10
C GLN A 104 8.02 4.86 -4.95
N LEU A 105 7.03 3.97 -4.88
CA LEU A 105 6.14 3.86 -3.72
C LEU A 105 6.94 3.52 -2.46
N ALA A 106 7.84 2.53 -2.52
CA ALA A 106 8.70 2.16 -1.41
C ALA A 106 9.57 3.32 -0.93
N LYS A 107 10.13 4.11 -1.87
CA LYS A 107 10.92 5.33 -1.58
C LYS A 107 10.10 6.41 -0.86
N ILE A 108 8.82 6.54 -1.19
CA ILE A 108 7.91 7.47 -0.52
C ILE A 108 7.59 6.94 0.87
N LEU A 109 7.21 5.67 0.98
CA LEU A 109 6.80 5.02 2.23
C LEU A 109 7.95 4.96 3.25
N GLU A 110 9.19 4.76 2.82
CA GLU A 110 10.38 4.78 3.70
C GLU A 110 10.53 6.12 4.46
N LYS A 111 10.02 7.22 3.90
CA LYS A 111 10.06 8.55 4.51
C LYS A 111 8.85 8.84 5.41
N THR A 112 8.01 7.86 5.64
CA THR A 112 6.83 7.93 6.51
C THR A 112 7.00 7.03 7.72
N ASN A 113 6.12 7.17 8.71
CA ASN A 113 6.07 6.26 9.86
C ASN A 113 5.27 4.98 9.58
N ALA A 114 4.85 4.75 8.32
CA ALA A 114 4.10 3.57 7.95
C ALA A 114 5.02 2.34 7.87
N ARG A 115 4.56 1.22 8.41
CA ARG A 115 5.16 -0.09 8.14
C ARG A 115 4.67 -0.59 6.79
N PHE A 116 5.56 -1.07 5.94
CA PHE A 116 5.13 -1.58 4.65
C PHE A 116 5.86 -2.87 4.23
N ALA A 117 5.14 -3.69 3.48
CA ALA A 117 5.64 -4.88 2.82
C ALA A 117 5.39 -4.81 1.31
N VAL A 118 6.18 -5.55 0.54
CA VAL A 118 6.02 -5.72 -0.91
C VAL A 118 6.02 -7.20 -1.22
N THR A 119 4.93 -7.67 -1.82
CA THR A 119 4.74 -9.08 -2.15
C THR A 119 4.24 -9.16 -3.59
N GLY A 120 4.88 -10.00 -4.39
CA GLY A 120 4.34 -10.41 -5.69
C GLY A 120 3.41 -11.60 -5.51
N PHE A 121 2.46 -11.77 -6.41
CA PHE A 121 1.72 -13.00 -6.52
C PHE A 121 1.72 -13.51 -7.96
N THR A 122 1.71 -14.82 -8.09
CA THR A 122 1.50 -15.56 -9.33
C THR A 122 0.63 -16.76 -9.01
N GLY A 123 0.25 -17.56 -10.00
CA GLY A 123 -0.58 -18.73 -9.78
C GLY A 123 0.20 -20.02 -10.03
N GLU A 124 -0.09 -21.01 -9.22
CA GLU A 124 0.17 -22.39 -9.57
C GLU A 124 -1.15 -23.03 -10.01
N ASP A 125 -1.18 -23.69 -11.13
CA ASP A 125 -2.33 -24.41 -11.64
C ASP A 125 -2.01 -25.88 -11.93
N GLY A 126 -3.05 -26.69 -11.95
CA GLY A 126 -2.93 -28.11 -12.23
C GLY A 126 -4.29 -28.73 -12.50
N LEU A 127 -4.27 -30.03 -12.79
CA LEU A 127 -5.47 -30.84 -13.01
C LEU A 127 -5.67 -31.75 -11.80
N LEU A 128 -6.93 -31.89 -11.37
CA LEU A 128 -7.36 -32.92 -10.45
C LEU A 128 -7.60 -34.24 -11.23
N ASP A 129 -7.74 -35.34 -10.49
CA ASP A 129 -7.97 -36.67 -11.08
C ASP A 129 -9.27 -36.75 -11.92
N ASP A 130 -10.22 -35.88 -11.63
CA ASP A 130 -11.49 -35.72 -12.37
C ASP A 130 -11.38 -34.82 -13.61
N GLY A 131 -10.17 -34.32 -13.92
CA GLY A 131 -9.90 -33.41 -15.04
C GLY A 131 -10.28 -31.94 -14.75
N SER A 132 -10.80 -31.62 -13.59
CA SER A 132 -11.03 -30.20 -13.21
C SER A 132 -9.72 -29.48 -12.96
N LYS A 133 -9.69 -28.17 -13.31
CA LYS A 133 -8.53 -27.30 -13.05
C LYS A 133 -8.60 -26.72 -11.65
N TRP A 134 -7.47 -26.68 -10.98
CA TRP A 134 -7.31 -25.92 -9.77
C TRP A 134 -6.26 -24.82 -9.96
N GLN A 135 -6.44 -23.70 -9.25
CA GLN A 135 -5.48 -22.63 -9.17
C GLN A 135 -5.30 -22.21 -7.71
N ARG A 136 -4.08 -21.95 -7.33
CA ARG A 136 -3.76 -21.37 -6.02
C ARG A 136 -2.74 -20.24 -6.16
N PRO A 137 -2.84 -19.18 -5.36
CA PRO A 137 -1.84 -18.12 -5.36
C PRO A 137 -0.53 -18.61 -4.75
N SER A 138 0.57 -18.28 -5.40
CA SER A 138 1.93 -18.38 -4.89
C SER A 138 2.46 -16.98 -4.63
N PHE A 139 3.01 -16.72 -3.43
CA PHE A 139 3.44 -15.39 -3.03
C PHE A 139 4.97 -15.27 -3.05
N ILE A 140 5.46 -14.19 -3.62
CA ILE A 140 6.88 -13.87 -3.76
C ILE A 140 7.23 -12.69 -2.86
N PRO A 141 7.90 -12.89 -1.71
CA PRO A 141 8.20 -11.81 -0.79
C PRO A 141 9.39 -10.98 -1.26
N PHE A 142 9.16 -9.79 -1.80
CA PHE A 142 10.19 -8.83 -2.18
C PHE A 142 10.69 -7.99 -1.01
N LYS A 143 9.81 -7.61 -0.08
CA LYS A 143 10.17 -6.91 1.15
C LYS A 143 9.23 -7.29 2.28
N GLY A 144 9.80 -7.80 3.38
CA GLY A 144 9.04 -8.08 4.60
C GLY A 144 8.73 -6.82 5.41
N TRP A 145 7.74 -6.92 6.32
CA TRP A 145 7.28 -5.82 7.18
C TRP A 145 8.38 -5.16 8.00
N ASN A 146 9.29 -5.96 8.56
CA ASN A 146 10.38 -5.52 9.43
C ASN A 146 11.73 -5.42 8.68
N GLU A 147 11.73 -5.62 7.37
CA GLU A 147 12.92 -5.55 6.54
C GLU A 147 13.16 -4.10 6.09
N SER A 148 14.39 -3.62 6.22
CA SER A 148 14.75 -2.29 5.71
C SER A 148 14.86 -2.29 4.19
N LEU A 149 14.59 -1.14 3.55
CA LEU A 149 14.64 -1.02 2.09
C LEU A 149 16.00 -1.39 1.49
N PRO A 150 17.16 -1.01 2.09
CA PRO A 150 18.47 -1.44 1.59
C PRO A 150 18.68 -2.96 1.61
N LYS A 151 18.12 -3.68 2.59
CA LYS A 151 18.18 -5.15 2.63
C LYS A 151 17.30 -5.79 1.54
N ALA A 152 16.18 -5.18 1.23
CA ALA A 152 15.26 -5.63 0.19
C ALA A 152 15.71 -5.24 -1.24
N ALA A 153 16.71 -4.40 -1.38
CA ALA A 153 17.13 -3.80 -2.66
C ALA A 153 17.35 -4.83 -3.79
N ALA A 154 18.02 -5.95 -3.49
CA ALA A 154 18.26 -6.99 -4.49
C ALA A 154 16.96 -7.66 -4.93
N LYS A 155 16.06 -7.97 -3.98
CA LYS A 155 14.76 -8.60 -4.26
C LYS A 155 13.86 -7.65 -5.07
N LEU A 156 13.80 -6.37 -4.71
CA LEU A 156 13.06 -5.36 -5.46
C LEU A 156 13.66 -5.12 -6.86
N GLY A 157 14.97 -5.23 -7.00
CA GLY A 157 15.65 -5.18 -8.29
C GLY A 157 15.39 -6.41 -9.16
N ALA A 158 15.02 -7.54 -8.54
CA ALA A 158 14.73 -8.79 -9.22
C ALA A 158 13.27 -8.89 -9.75
N ILE A 159 12.39 -7.94 -9.43
CA ILE A 159 10.97 -7.98 -9.86
C ILE A 159 10.84 -8.20 -11.37
N HIS A 160 11.68 -7.56 -12.18
CA HIS A 160 11.65 -7.69 -13.64
C HIS A 160 11.98 -9.12 -14.15
N PHE A 161 12.55 -9.96 -13.30
CA PHE A 161 12.98 -11.32 -13.65
C PHE A 161 12.12 -12.40 -12.99
N CYS A 162 10.89 -12.06 -12.55
CA CYS A 162 10.00 -13.05 -11.97
C CYS A 162 9.54 -14.06 -13.02
N ASP A 163 9.43 -15.31 -12.59
CA ASP A 163 8.72 -16.32 -13.38
C ASP A 163 7.23 -15.97 -13.39
N LEU A 164 6.65 -15.95 -14.58
CA LEU A 164 5.28 -15.53 -14.82
C LEU A 164 4.43 -16.74 -15.13
N GLU A 165 3.40 -16.96 -14.33
CA GLU A 165 2.49 -18.08 -14.47
C GLU A 165 1.03 -17.60 -14.50
N SER A 166 0.09 -18.43 -14.06
CA SER A 166 -1.34 -18.10 -14.04
C SER A 166 -1.71 -17.03 -13.02
N THR A 167 -2.94 -16.52 -13.10
CA THR A 167 -3.38 -15.34 -12.34
C THR A 167 -4.54 -15.67 -11.41
N PRO A 168 -4.32 -16.15 -10.17
CA PRO A 168 -5.36 -16.39 -9.19
C PRO A 168 -5.73 -15.11 -8.41
N ASP A 169 -6.11 -14.07 -9.12
CA ASP A 169 -6.33 -12.70 -8.60
C ASP A 169 -7.24 -12.63 -7.39
N TYR A 170 -8.43 -13.25 -7.51
CA TYR A 170 -9.42 -13.23 -6.46
C TYR A 170 -8.86 -13.77 -5.14
N ALA A 171 -8.18 -14.91 -5.20
CA ALA A 171 -7.62 -15.56 -4.02
C ALA A 171 -6.46 -14.75 -3.44
N ALA A 172 -5.56 -14.24 -4.30
CA ALA A 172 -4.40 -13.46 -3.87
C ALA A 172 -4.79 -12.16 -3.17
N VAL A 173 -5.74 -11.41 -3.74
CA VAL A 173 -6.23 -10.15 -3.13
C VAL A 173 -6.98 -10.44 -1.84
N SER A 174 -7.83 -11.50 -1.80
CA SER A 174 -8.58 -11.87 -0.59
C SER A 174 -7.65 -12.24 0.57
N ILE A 175 -6.63 -13.08 0.32
CA ILE A 175 -5.63 -13.45 1.33
C ILE A 175 -4.87 -12.23 1.84
N SER A 176 -4.46 -11.33 0.95
CA SER A 176 -3.73 -10.11 1.32
C SER A 176 -4.57 -9.14 2.15
N VAL A 177 -5.88 -9.05 1.87
CA VAL A 177 -6.83 -8.31 2.71
C VAL A 177 -6.94 -8.94 4.09
N ASP A 178 -7.03 -10.26 4.18
CA ASP A 178 -7.12 -10.99 5.45
C ASP A 178 -5.85 -10.85 6.30
N GLU A 179 -4.68 -10.90 5.68
CA GLU A 179 -3.41 -10.65 6.35
C GLU A 179 -3.34 -9.22 6.93
N LEU A 180 -3.70 -8.23 6.13
CA LEU A 180 -3.74 -6.84 6.58
C LEU A 180 -4.77 -6.64 7.70
N ALA A 181 -5.95 -7.27 7.60
CA ALA A 181 -7.00 -7.14 8.61
C ALA A 181 -6.54 -7.59 10.00
N ARG A 182 -5.65 -8.59 10.07
CA ARG A 182 -5.11 -9.15 11.34
C ARG A 182 -4.02 -8.28 11.97
N ARG A 183 -3.54 -7.25 11.27
CA ARG A 183 -2.50 -6.37 11.82
C ARG A 183 -3.07 -5.42 12.86
N GLU A 184 -2.21 -4.95 13.75
CA GLU A 184 -2.59 -4.09 14.89
C GLU A 184 -2.73 -2.61 14.50
N GLU A 185 -2.11 -2.20 13.36
CA GLU A 185 -2.13 -0.81 12.92
C GLU A 185 -3.55 -0.33 12.64
N SER A 186 -3.84 0.91 13.02
CA SER A 186 -5.17 1.50 12.92
C SER A 186 -5.57 1.80 11.47
N LYS A 187 -4.61 2.14 10.61
CA LYS A 187 -4.80 2.31 9.16
C LYS A 187 -4.17 1.18 8.39
N LYS A 188 -4.93 0.61 7.48
CA LYS A 188 -4.55 -0.56 6.69
C LYS A 188 -4.84 -0.28 5.22
N ILE A 189 -3.80 -0.28 4.39
CA ILE A 189 -3.92 0.03 2.96
C ILE A 189 -3.29 -1.10 2.16
N LEU A 190 -4.05 -1.66 1.23
CA LEU A 190 -3.58 -2.57 0.20
C LEU A 190 -3.42 -1.79 -1.10
N ILE A 191 -2.21 -1.69 -1.62
CA ILE A 191 -1.93 -1.14 -2.95
C ILE A 191 -1.76 -2.32 -3.90
N LEU A 192 -2.72 -2.51 -4.78
CA LEU A 192 -2.71 -3.56 -5.80
C LEU A 192 -2.17 -2.98 -7.10
N ILE A 193 -1.18 -3.64 -7.71
CA ILE A 193 -0.60 -3.26 -9.01
C ILE A 193 -0.80 -4.44 -9.96
N THR A 194 -1.51 -4.24 -11.07
CA THR A 194 -1.94 -5.30 -11.99
C THR A 194 -2.24 -4.73 -13.38
N ASP A 195 -2.28 -5.59 -14.39
CA ASP A 195 -2.86 -5.28 -15.71
C ASP A 195 -4.35 -5.65 -15.80
N ALA A 196 -4.90 -6.29 -14.78
CA ALA A 196 -6.31 -6.68 -14.66
C ALA A 196 -6.85 -7.46 -15.88
N ALA A 197 -6.02 -8.23 -16.55
CA ALA A 197 -6.37 -8.88 -17.81
C ALA A 197 -7.59 -9.80 -17.70
N ASP A 198 -7.75 -10.47 -16.54
CA ASP A 198 -8.79 -11.48 -16.32
C ASP A 198 -9.75 -11.12 -15.16
N TYR A 199 -9.84 -9.85 -14.76
CA TYR A 199 -10.65 -9.46 -13.61
C TYR A 199 -12.14 -9.59 -13.86
N THR A 200 -12.82 -10.39 -13.03
CA THR A 200 -14.28 -10.40 -12.97
C THR A 200 -14.74 -9.28 -12.05
N VAL A 201 -15.39 -8.27 -12.60
CA VAL A 201 -15.85 -7.07 -11.88
C VAL A 201 -16.68 -7.42 -10.63
N ALA A 202 -17.58 -8.42 -10.75
CA ALA A 202 -18.42 -8.87 -9.62
C ALA A 202 -17.59 -9.42 -8.46
N HIS A 203 -16.56 -10.22 -8.75
CA HIS A 203 -15.69 -10.78 -7.72
C HIS A 203 -14.85 -9.68 -7.05
N MET A 204 -14.30 -8.74 -7.82
CA MET A 204 -13.50 -7.66 -7.26
C MET A 204 -14.32 -6.68 -6.42
N LYS A 205 -15.56 -6.38 -6.81
CA LYS A 205 -16.50 -5.61 -6.00
C LYS A 205 -16.88 -6.33 -4.70
N TYR A 206 -17.00 -7.64 -4.72
CA TYR A 206 -17.21 -8.42 -3.51
C TYR A 206 -16.02 -8.32 -2.55
N ILE A 207 -14.78 -8.47 -3.06
CA ILE A 207 -13.57 -8.30 -2.25
C ILE A 207 -13.50 -6.87 -1.68
N GLN A 208 -13.79 -5.84 -2.49
CA GLN A 208 -13.84 -4.44 -2.02
C GLN A 208 -14.79 -4.31 -0.82
N SER A 209 -16.00 -4.86 -0.93
CA SER A 209 -16.98 -4.85 0.17
C SER A 209 -16.47 -5.59 1.42
N CYS A 210 -15.76 -6.70 1.26
CA CYS A 210 -15.15 -7.44 2.37
C CYS A 210 -14.01 -6.65 3.03
N ALA A 211 -13.19 -5.99 2.23
CA ALA A 211 -12.10 -5.14 2.71
C ALA A 211 -12.62 -3.94 3.51
N ASP A 212 -13.67 -3.28 3.01
CA ASP A 212 -14.30 -2.14 3.67
C ASP A 212 -14.85 -2.52 5.05
N LYS A 213 -15.52 -3.68 5.15
CA LYS A 213 -16.03 -4.23 6.43
C LYS A 213 -14.89 -4.50 7.43
N ARG A 214 -13.69 -4.86 6.94
CA ARG A 214 -12.49 -5.12 7.75
C ARG A 214 -11.62 -3.88 7.96
N LYS A 215 -12.07 -2.71 7.50
CA LYS A 215 -11.34 -1.44 7.56
C LYS A 215 -9.98 -1.50 6.85
N VAL A 216 -9.91 -2.26 5.76
CA VAL A 216 -8.76 -2.31 4.85
C VAL A 216 -9.13 -1.53 3.60
N LYS A 217 -8.39 -0.46 3.31
CA LYS A 217 -8.57 0.33 2.10
C LYS A 217 -7.81 -0.31 0.95
N ILE A 218 -8.47 -0.59 -0.17
CA ILE A 218 -7.81 -1.02 -1.40
C ILE A 218 -7.60 0.20 -2.30
N VAL A 219 -6.37 0.33 -2.82
CA VAL A 219 -6.01 1.28 -3.87
C VAL A 219 -5.45 0.46 -5.02
N ALA A 220 -6.15 0.43 -6.14
CA ALA A 220 -5.73 -0.35 -7.30
C ALA A 220 -5.05 0.55 -8.35
N ILE A 221 -3.91 0.11 -8.84
CA ILE A 221 -3.12 0.77 -9.87
C ILE A 221 -3.05 -0.18 -11.05
N GLY A 222 -3.81 0.13 -12.09
CA GLY A 222 -3.74 -0.58 -13.36
C GLY A 222 -2.56 -0.08 -14.19
N ILE A 223 -1.80 -0.98 -14.78
CA ILE A 223 -0.77 -0.62 -15.75
C ILE A 223 -1.30 -0.98 -17.13
N ASN A 224 -1.61 0.03 -17.94
CA ASN A 224 -2.29 -0.12 -19.24
C ASN A 224 -3.62 -0.89 -19.16
N ALA A 225 -4.30 -0.83 -18.00
CA ALA A 225 -5.44 -1.66 -17.62
C ALA A 225 -6.69 -0.83 -17.32
N HIS A 226 -7.50 -0.55 -18.31
CA HIS A 226 -8.73 0.25 -18.14
C HIS A 226 -9.76 -0.44 -17.23
N GLY A 227 -9.82 -1.77 -17.20
CA GLY A 227 -10.77 -2.54 -16.40
C GLY A 227 -10.63 -2.37 -14.88
N VAL A 228 -9.46 -1.97 -14.38
CA VAL A 228 -9.22 -1.77 -12.93
C VAL A 228 -10.16 -0.71 -12.34
N VAL A 229 -10.45 0.35 -13.10
CA VAL A 229 -11.29 1.48 -12.63
C VAL A 229 -12.76 1.06 -12.43
N GLU A 230 -13.21 0.01 -13.12
CA GLU A 230 -14.56 -0.53 -12.94
C GLU A 230 -14.67 -1.46 -11.72
N CYS A 231 -13.53 -2.04 -11.32
CA CYS A 231 -13.45 -3.04 -10.26
C CYS A 231 -13.35 -2.44 -8.86
N PHE A 232 -12.66 -1.31 -8.70
CA PHE A 232 -12.32 -0.76 -7.39
C PHE A 232 -12.72 0.71 -7.24
N THR A 233 -13.13 1.09 -6.03
CA THR A 233 -13.54 2.46 -5.70
C THR A 233 -12.38 3.46 -5.80
N ASN A 234 -11.19 3.05 -5.36
CA ASN A 234 -9.98 3.86 -5.47
C ASN A 234 -9.04 3.20 -6.48
N ALA A 235 -9.15 3.58 -7.72
CA ALA A 235 -8.36 3.02 -8.79
C ALA A 235 -7.82 4.11 -9.71
N ALA A 236 -6.68 3.82 -10.35
CA ALA A 236 -6.13 4.62 -11.44
C ALA A 236 -5.53 3.68 -12.48
N ASN A 237 -5.64 4.07 -13.75
CA ASN A 237 -4.92 3.41 -14.83
C ASN A 237 -3.75 4.32 -15.25
N ILE A 238 -2.55 3.76 -15.29
CA ILE A 238 -1.33 4.46 -15.64
C ILE A 238 -0.56 3.71 -16.74
N SER A 239 0.13 4.43 -17.58
CA SER A 239 1.07 3.87 -18.56
C SER A 239 2.53 4.16 -18.21
N SER A 240 2.76 5.03 -17.22
CA SER A 240 4.09 5.38 -16.74
C SER A 240 4.06 5.82 -15.28
N VAL A 241 5.20 5.75 -14.61
CA VAL A 241 5.35 6.18 -13.21
C VAL A 241 4.97 7.65 -12.99
N GLY A 242 5.15 8.51 -13.99
CA GLY A 242 4.79 9.94 -13.91
C GLY A 242 3.30 10.18 -13.63
N GLN A 243 2.42 9.25 -14.06
CA GLN A 243 0.98 9.31 -13.86
C GLN A 243 0.52 8.77 -12.50
N LEU A 244 1.43 8.26 -11.66
CA LEU A 244 1.08 7.72 -10.35
C LEU A 244 0.33 8.73 -9.45
N GLY A 245 0.45 10.02 -9.74
CA GLY A 245 -0.32 11.09 -9.10
C GLY A 245 -1.83 11.05 -9.36
N GLU A 246 -2.30 10.31 -10.35
CA GLU A 246 -3.72 10.15 -10.67
C GLU A 246 -4.41 9.18 -9.70
N ALA A 247 -3.66 8.27 -9.08
CA ALA A 247 -4.20 7.35 -8.10
C ALA A 247 -4.73 8.07 -6.85
N SER A 248 -5.90 7.66 -6.39
CA SER A 248 -6.55 8.20 -5.19
C SER A 248 -6.15 7.40 -3.96
N PHE A 249 -5.29 7.96 -3.13
CA PHE A 249 -4.88 7.37 -1.87
C PHE A 249 -5.69 7.88 -0.66
N GLY A 250 -6.50 8.92 -0.86
CA GLY A 250 -7.23 9.64 0.20
C GLY A 250 -8.73 9.42 0.23
#